data_cfaa9d714fca8cfa7d78c2ead222b81e
#
_entry.id   cfaa9d714fca8cfa7d78c2ead222b81e
#
_cell.length_a   1.000
_cell.length_b   1.000
_cell.length_c   1.000
_cell.angle_alpha   90.00
_cell.angle_beta   90.00
_cell.angle_gamma   90.00
#
_symmetry.space_group_name_H-M   'P 1'
#
loop_
_entity.id
_entity.type
_entity.pdbx_description
1 polymer ?
#
loop_
_entity_poly.entity_id
_entity_poly.type
_entity_poly.pdbx_seq_one_letter_code
_entity_poly.pdbx_strand_id
1 'polypeptide(L)'
;MRYALLIYNDSEVLERRPEEEQRRINNGIYEVLERPNVAGWLRLRNVEASTTVRYEQGRTLLTDGPFIDSKDYLGGFVLVESDNLDGAIAIAGELQELRAAAAIEIRPVLEENLVAA
;
A
#
# COMPACT_ATOMS: atom_id res chain seq x y z
N MET A 1 -4.95 -10.73 -15.85
CA MET A 1 -5.29 -10.90 -14.42
C MET A 1 -4.89 -9.68 -13.63
N ARG A 2 -5.69 -9.32 -12.64
CA ARG A 2 -5.41 -8.17 -11.81
C ARG A 2 -4.87 -8.61 -10.46
N TYR A 3 -3.81 -7.92 -10.01
CA TYR A 3 -3.19 -8.16 -8.70
C TYR A 3 -3.19 -6.89 -7.88
N ALA A 4 -3.46 -7.03 -6.59
CA ALA A 4 -3.34 -5.92 -5.65
C ALA A 4 -2.00 -6.06 -4.92
N LEU A 5 -1.21 -5.01 -4.94
CA LEU A 5 0.01 -4.90 -4.14
C LEU A 5 -0.35 -4.12 -2.88
N LEU A 6 -0.28 -4.79 -1.74
CA LEU A 6 -0.55 -4.18 -0.44
C LEU A 6 0.77 -3.65 0.09
N ILE A 7 0.86 -2.33 0.19
CA ILE A 7 2.10 -1.65 0.55
C ILE A 7 2.13 -1.42 2.06
N TYR A 8 3.04 -2.09 2.75
CA TYR A 8 3.22 -1.90 4.19
C TYR A 8 4.39 -0.98 4.48
N ASN A 9 4.20 -0.10 5.42
CA ASN A 9 5.22 0.82 5.91
C ASN A 9 5.70 0.37 7.28
N ASP A 10 6.97 0.67 7.58
CA ASP A 10 7.56 0.48 8.90
C ASP A 10 7.72 1.87 9.53
N SER A 11 6.97 2.15 10.60
CA SER A 11 6.97 3.46 11.23
C SER A 11 8.34 3.85 11.77
N GLU A 12 9.11 2.90 12.29
CA GLU A 12 10.44 3.17 12.81
C GLU A 12 11.41 3.61 11.72
N VAL A 13 11.32 2.97 10.55
CA VAL A 13 12.16 3.35 9.41
C VAL A 13 11.78 4.74 8.90
N LEU A 14 10.49 5.02 8.76
CA LEU A 14 10.02 6.32 8.27
C LEU A 14 10.43 7.46 9.20
N GLU A 15 10.35 7.24 10.52
CA GLU A 15 10.76 8.26 11.51
C GLU A 15 12.25 8.59 11.43
N ARG A 16 13.09 7.61 11.11
CA ARG A 16 14.54 7.78 11.08
C ARG A 16 15.08 8.25 9.73
N ARG A 17 14.27 8.12 8.69
CA ARG A 17 14.73 8.42 7.33
C ARG A 17 14.77 9.93 7.10
N PRO A 18 15.91 10.47 6.62
CA PRO A 18 15.98 11.89 6.28
C PRO A 18 14.95 12.26 5.21
N GLU A 19 14.37 13.44 5.33
CA GLU A 19 13.32 13.91 4.43
C GLU A 19 13.74 13.91 2.97
N GLU A 20 14.98 14.31 2.69
CA GLU A 20 15.50 14.34 1.33
C GLU A 20 15.64 12.94 0.74
N GLU A 21 16.08 11.98 1.55
CA GLU A 21 16.15 10.58 1.14
C GLU A 21 14.75 10.05 0.81
N GLN A 22 13.77 10.35 1.66
CA GLN A 22 12.39 9.94 1.43
C GLN A 22 11.84 10.53 0.13
N ARG A 23 12.18 11.78 -0.18
CA ARG A 23 11.76 12.43 -1.42
C ARG A 23 12.33 11.70 -2.64
N ARG A 24 13.60 11.33 -2.61
CA ARG A 24 14.23 10.60 -3.71
C ARG A 24 13.57 9.23 -3.91
N ILE A 25 13.29 8.53 -2.81
CA ILE A 25 12.59 7.26 -2.85
C ILE A 25 11.21 7.42 -3.48
N ASN A 26 10.45 8.41 -3.04
CA ASN A 26 9.12 8.67 -3.57
C ASN A 26 9.15 8.98 -5.06
N ASN A 27 10.14 9.76 -5.52
CA ASN A 27 10.28 10.07 -6.94
C ASN A 27 10.53 8.81 -7.77
N GLY A 28 11.37 7.91 -7.28
CA GLY A 28 11.62 6.63 -7.93
C GLY A 28 10.37 5.76 -7.97
N ILE A 29 9.61 5.76 -6.88
CA ILE A 29 8.34 5.04 -6.80
C ILE A 29 7.35 5.57 -7.85
N TYR A 30 7.20 6.89 -7.96
CA TYR A 30 6.29 7.49 -8.94
C TYR A 30 6.66 7.10 -10.38
N GLU A 31 7.94 6.98 -10.69
CA GLU A 31 8.37 6.51 -12.00
C GLU A 31 7.89 5.09 -12.29
N VAL A 32 7.98 4.19 -11.31
CA VAL A 32 7.48 2.81 -11.45
C VAL A 32 5.96 2.81 -11.61
N LEU A 33 5.25 3.64 -10.85
CA LEU A 33 3.79 3.72 -10.90
C LEU A 33 3.24 4.24 -12.22
N GLU A 34 4.08 4.86 -13.06
CA GLU A 34 3.70 5.31 -14.41
C GLU A 34 3.76 4.20 -15.47
N ARG A 35 4.23 2.99 -15.11
CA ARG A 35 4.31 1.87 -16.06
C ARG A 35 2.93 1.54 -16.62
N PRO A 36 2.85 1.15 -17.92
CA PRO A 36 1.57 0.88 -18.58
C PRO A 36 0.73 -0.22 -17.91
N ASN A 37 1.37 -1.17 -17.24
CA ASN A 37 0.68 -2.26 -16.56
C ASN A 37 0.22 -1.91 -15.15
N VAL A 38 0.50 -0.71 -14.66
CA VAL A 38 -0.04 -0.20 -13.40
C VAL A 38 -1.40 0.42 -13.69
N ALA A 39 -2.46 -0.23 -13.21
CA ALA A 39 -3.83 0.18 -13.49
C ALA A 39 -4.32 1.30 -12.56
N GLY A 40 -3.71 1.46 -11.42
CA GLY A 40 -4.05 2.52 -10.47
C GLY A 40 -3.33 2.31 -9.16
N TRP A 41 -3.37 3.34 -8.32
CA TRP A 41 -2.75 3.28 -7.00
C TRP A 41 -3.34 4.36 -6.09
N LEU A 42 -3.17 4.17 -4.79
CA LEU A 42 -3.51 5.17 -3.81
C LEU A 42 -2.58 5.08 -2.61
N ARG A 43 -2.39 6.20 -1.93
CA ARG A 43 -1.64 6.28 -0.68
C ARG A 43 -2.59 6.68 0.43
N LEU A 44 -2.46 6.01 1.57
CA LEU A 44 -3.23 6.32 2.76
C LEU A 44 -2.48 7.36 3.59
N ARG A 45 -3.23 8.18 4.32
CA ARG A 45 -2.64 9.06 5.33
C ARG A 45 -2.07 8.21 6.46
N ASN A 46 -1.30 8.84 7.34
CA ASN A 46 -0.69 8.17 8.47
C ASN A 46 -1.74 7.46 9.33
N VAL A 47 -1.28 6.42 9.99
CA VAL A 47 -2.13 5.57 10.83
C VAL A 47 -2.81 6.33 11.97
N GLU A 48 -2.24 7.45 12.42
CA GLU A 48 -2.84 8.30 13.45
C GLU A 48 -4.15 8.94 12.98
N ALA A 49 -4.35 9.05 11.67
CA ALA A 49 -5.58 9.59 11.09
C ALA A 49 -6.68 8.54 10.95
N SER A 50 -6.43 7.33 11.42
CA SER A 50 -7.37 6.21 11.28
C SER A 50 -8.56 6.32 12.20
N THR A 51 -9.69 5.77 11.74
CA THR A 51 -10.88 5.55 12.57
C THR A 51 -11.29 4.10 12.33
N THR A 52 -11.46 3.36 13.40
CA THR A 52 -11.86 1.96 13.32
C THR A 52 -13.33 1.81 13.69
N VAL A 53 -14.07 1.10 12.85
CA VAL A 53 -15.49 0.82 13.06
C VAL A 53 -15.64 -0.67 13.36
N ARG A 54 -16.28 -0.99 14.48
CA ARG A 54 -16.64 -2.36 14.82
C ARG A 54 -18.11 -2.45 15.13
N TYR A 55 -18.65 -3.63 15.05
CA TYR A 55 -20.05 -3.91 15.41
C TYR A 55 -20.09 -5.03 16.43
N GLU A 56 -20.57 -4.72 17.62
CA GLU A 56 -20.64 -5.68 18.72
C GLU A 56 -21.96 -5.51 19.46
N GLN A 57 -22.61 -6.64 19.76
CA GLN A 57 -23.85 -6.67 20.55
C GLN A 57 -24.90 -5.68 20.06
N GLY A 58 -25.10 -5.63 18.74
CA GLY A 58 -26.11 -4.78 18.14
C GLY A 58 -25.75 -3.31 18.06
N ARG A 59 -24.48 -2.94 18.31
CA ARG A 59 -24.06 -1.54 18.29
C ARG A 59 -22.81 -1.31 17.45
N THR A 60 -22.76 -0.15 16.80
CA THR A 60 -21.59 0.32 16.10
C THR A 60 -20.65 1.01 17.09
N LEU A 61 -19.40 0.56 17.13
CA LEU A 61 -18.38 1.13 17.99
C LEU A 61 -17.33 1.84 17.13
N LEU A 62 -17.00 3.07 17.49
CA LEU A 62 -15.99 3.88 16.82
C LEU A 62 -14.79 4.03 17.75
N THR A 63 -13.60 3.83 17.19
CA THR A 63 -12.36 4.01 17.92
C THR A 63 -11.40 4.84 17.07
N ASP A 64 -10.79 5.86 17.65
CA ASP A 64 -9.71 6.60 16.98
C ASP A 64 -8.46 5.73 16.95
N GLY A 65 -7.85 5.64 15.79
CA GLY A 65 -6.66 4.85 15.59
C GLY A 65 -6.91 3.58 14.78
N PRO A 66 -5.83 2.84 14.49
CA PRO A 66 -5.92 1.63 13.67
C PRO A 66 -6.49 0.45 14.46
N PHE A 67 -7.08 -0.50 13.72
CA PHE A 67 -7.57 -1.74 14.30
C PHE A 67 -6.43 -2.58 14.89
N ILE A 68 -5.33 -2.65 14.16
CA ILE A 68 -4.14 -3.38 14.60
C ILE A 68 -3.04 -2.37 14.91
N ASP A 69 -2.57 -2.36 16.16
CA ASP A 69 -1.47 -1.49 16.59
C ASP A 69 -0.15 -2.22 16.38
N SER A 70 0.60 -1.79 15.36
CA SER A 70 1.85 -2.40 14.95
C SER A 70 2.78 -1.34 14.36
N LYS A 71 4.09 -1.59 14.44
CA LYS A 71 5.06 -0.75 13.76
C LYS A 71 4.92 -0.86 12.23
N ASP A 72 4.40 -1.99 11.75
CA ASP A 72 4.10 -2.22 10.36
C ASP A 72 2.62 -1.92 10.12
N TYR A 73 2.33 -1.09 9.13
CA TYR A 73 0.95 -0.70 8.83
C TYR A 73 0.75 -0.53 7.34
N LEU A 74 -0.50 -0.74 6.91
CA LEU A 74 -0.87 -0.59 5.52
C LEU A 74 -0.77 0.89 5.12
N GLY A 75 0.03 1.17 4.10
CA GLY A 75 0.26 2.54 3.63
C GLY A 75 -0.37 2.85 2.28
N GLY A 76 -0.83 1.85 1.54
CA GLY A 76 -1.45 2.07 0.25
C GLY A 76 -1.63 0.79 -0.55
N PHE A 77 -2.14 0.97 -1.76
CA PHE A 77 -2.40 -0.12 -2.70
C PHE A 77 -1.90 0.25 -4.08
N VAL A 78 -1.42 -0.73 -4.82
CA VAL A 78 -1.11 -0.60 -6.25
C VAL A 78 -1.82 -1.72 -6.97
N LEU A 79 -2.54 -1.41 -8.04
CA LEU A 79 -3.20 -2.39 -8.88
C LEU A 79 -2.37 -2.62 -10.13
N VAL A 80 -2.05 -3.88 -10.41
CA VAL A 80 -1.21 -4.27 -11.54
C VAL A 80 -1.96 -5.24 -12.43
N GLU A 81 -1.93 -4.98 -13.73
CA GLU A 81 -2.43 -5.92 -14.72
C GLU A 81 -1.26 -6.76 -15.22
N SER A 82 -1.42 -8.09 -15.18
CA SER A 82 -0.38 -9.00 -15.63
C SER A 82 -0.99 -10.33 -16.04
N ASP A 83 -0.35 -11.02 -16.96
CA ASP A 83 -0.79 -12.35 -17.40
C ASP A 83 -0.62 -13.40 -16.30
N ASN A 84 0.35 -13.20 -15.41
CA ASN A 84 0.66 -14.13 -14.35
C ASN A 84 1.28 -13.42 -13.15
N LEU A 85 1.53 -14.18 -12.09
CA LEU A 85 2.10 -13.68 -10.84
C LEU A 85 3.49 -13.05 -11.04
N ASP A 86 4.29 -13.58 -11.96
CA ASP A 86 5.65 -13.10 -12.19
C ASP A 86 5.69 -11.63 -12.59
N GLY A 87 4.71 -11.17 -13.38
CA GLY A 87 4.60 -9.77 -13.75
C GLY A 87 4.32 -8.87 -12.56
N ALA A 88 3.48 -9.32 -11.64
CA ALA A 88 3.20 -8.58 -10.40
C ALA A 88 4.42 -8.57 -9.47
N ILE A 89 5.13 -9.70 -9.38
CA ILE A 89 6.37 -9.80 -8.60
C ILE A 89 7.42 -8.82 -9.14
N ALA A 90 7.52 -8.69 -10.45
CA ALA A 90 8.49 -7.77 -11.06
C ALA A 90 8.25 -6.32 -10.61
N ILE A 91 7.01 -5.85 -10.65
CA ILE A 91 6.67 -4.49 -10.20
C ILE A 91 6.88 -4.34 -8.69
N ALA A 92 6.40 -5.30 -7.90
CA ALA A 92 6.58 -5.27 -6.45
C ALA A 92 8.07 -5.26 -6.08
N GLY A 93 8.89 -6.02 -6.79
CA GLY A 93 10.33 -6.08 -6.58
C GLY A 93 11.02 -4.74 -6.84
N GLU A 94 10.65 -4.07 -7.93
CA GLU A 94 11.20 -2.73 -8.22
C GLU A 94 10.82 -1.72 -7.15
N LEU A 95 9.56 -1.72 -6.70
CA LEU A 95 9.11 -0.84 -5.63
C LEU A 95 9.84 -1.15 -4.32
N GLN A 96 9.97 -2.42 -3.98
CA GLN A 96 10.56 -2.82 -2.71
C GLN A 96 12.07 -2.57 -2.69
N GLU A 97 12.75 -2.68 -3.81
CA GLU A 97 14.16 -2.33 -3.92
C GLU A 97 14.38 -0.85 -3.60
N LEU A 98 13.50 0.02 -4.07
CA LEU A 98 13.56 1.46 -3.77
C LEU A 98 13.27 1.75 -2.30
N ARG A 99 12.27 1.08 -1.73
CA ARG A 99 11.81 1.31 -0.37
C ARG A 99 12.74 0.69 0.67
N ALA A 100 13.28 -0.48 0.39
CA ALA A 100 14.25 -1.21 1.22
C ALA A 100 13.81 -1.39 2.68
N ALA A 101 12.50 -1.44 2.94
CA ALA A 101 11.95 -1.57 4.29
C ALA A 101 10.52 -2.12 4.23
N ALA A 102 10.11 -2.75 5.32
CA ALA A 102 8.81 -3.40 5.45
C ALA A 102 8.59 -4.43 4.34
N ALA A 103 7.41 -4.49 3.74
CA ALA A 103 7.09 -5.50 2.75
C ALA A 103 5.97 -5.04 1.81
N ILE A 104 5.85 -5.75 0.70
CA ILE A 104 4.71 -5.64 -0.21
C ILE A 104 4.11 -7.04 -0.31
N GLU A 105 2.83 -7.15 0.00
CA GLU A 105 2.09 -8.40 -0.14
C GLU A 105 1.31 -8.37 -1.45
N ILE A 106 1.39 -9.43 -2.23
CA ILE A 106 0.71 -9.53 -3.52
C ILE A 106 -0.49 -10.45 -3.36
N ARG A 107 -1.67 -9.95 -3.73
CA ARG A 107 -2.90 -10.76 -3.68
C ARG A 107 -3.65 -10.66 -5.01
N PRO A 108 -3.96 -11.81 -5.65
CA PRO A 108 -4.83 -11.78 -6.82
C PRO A 108 -6.19 -11.18 -6.46
N VAL A 109 -6.72 -10.36 -7.36
CA VAL A 109 -8.03 -9.74 -7.17
C VAL A 109 -9.11 -10.75 -7.58
N LEU A 110 -10.05 -11.02 -6.69
CA LEU A 110 -11.17 -11.93 -6.97
C LEU A 110 -12.25 -11.23 -7.78
N GLU A 111 -12.67 -10.05 -7.33
CA GLU A 111 -13.71 -9.26 -7.96
C GLU A 111 -13.35 -7.79 -7.88
N GLU A 112 -13.69 -7.03 -8.88
CA GLU A 112 -13.50 -5.59 -8.87
C GLU A 112 -14.65 -4.87 -9.56
N ASN A 113 -14.90 -3.66 -9.07
CA ASN A 113 -15.81 -2.73 -9.72
C ASN A 113 -15.22 -1.34 -9.53
N LEU A 114 -14.34 -0.96 -10.48
CA LEU A 114 -13.68 0.33 -10.44
C LEU A 114 -14.47 1.32 -11.26
N VAL A 115 -14.87 2.41 -10.63
CA VAL A 115 -15.61 3.48 -11.29
C VAL A 115 -14.61 4.45 -11.89
N ALA A 116 -14.70 4.70 -13.19
CA ALA A 116 -13.89 5.71 -13.85
C ALA A 116 -14.34 7.09 -13.38
N ALA A 117 -13.37 7.90 -12.95
CA ALA A 117 -13.64 9.27 -12.50
C ALA A 117 -13.91 10.19 -13.68
#